data_0df4c45000cf149ebc6b15ad8a832c23
#
_entry.id   0df4c45000cf149ebc6b15ad8a832c23
#
_cell.length_a   1.000
_cell.length_b   1.000
_cell.length_c   1.000
_cell.angle_alpha   90.00
_cell.angle_beta   90.00
_cell.angle_gamma   90.00
#
_symmetry.space_group_name_H-M   'P 1'
#
loop_
_entity.id
_entity.type
_entity.pdbx_description
1 polymer ?
#
loop_
_entity_poly.entity_id
_entity_poly.type
_entity_poly.pdbx_seq_one_letter_code
_entity_poly.pdbx_strand_id
1 'polypeptide(L)'
;MKILFITDNFPPEVNAPATRTFEHCKEWVKSGVDVTVITCAPNFPQGKVYKGYKNRLVYKERIEGIKVVRVWTYMSPNKGKIKRSLDYMSFSLSSFLAGLFIKTDLIVATSPQILAALSGRGLSFVKRKPWVMEVRDLWPASVALVGEISAGNLLRFLFWLEIKLYNSAKRIVVVTDSFRENIIGKGIEAKKIAVIKNGVNFDLYKNQPLDSELKSMLGLDGKFVFGYVGTHGLSHSLDFILNCVAQVKEADSHFLFIGSGAKKQELKLQAEQLALQNITFLEPVEKAEVWRYI
;
A
#
# COMPACT_ATOMS: atom_id res chain seq x y z
N MET A 1 -10.27 12.77 -21.29
CA MET A 1 -10.14 13.20 -19.90
C MET A 1 -8.69 13.01 -19.44
N LYS A 2 -8.13 13.98 -18.68
CA LYS A 2 -6.76 13.92 -18.15
C LYS A 2 -6.82 13.76 -16.63
N ILE A 3 -6.23 12.70 -16.11
CA ILE A 3 -6.14 12.44 -14.67
C ILE A 3 -4.72 12.66 -14.19
N LEU A 4 -4.57 13.40 -13.10
CA LEU A 4 -3.35 13.50 -12.31
C LEU A 4 -3.50 12.67 -11.05
N PHE A 5 -2.73 11.60 -10.91
CA PHE A 5 -2.72 10.73 -9.73
C PHE A 5 -1.49 11.01 -8.87
N ILE A 6 -1.65 11.21 -7.57
CA ILE A 6 -0.57 11.49 -6.63
C ILE A 6 -0.46 10.34 -5.65
N THR A 7 0.68 9.67 -5.66
CA THR A 7 1.02 8.54 -4.79
C THR A 7 2.52 8.50 -4.54
N ASP A 8 2.94 8.14 -3.36
CA ASP A 8 4.36 7.97 -3.03
C ASP A 8 4.95 6.65 -3.55
N ASN A 9 4.11 5.62 -3.70
CA ASN A 9 4.53 4.30 -4.15
C ASN A 9 4.00 4.01 -5.57
N PHE A 10 4.91 3.59 -6.46
CA PHE A 10 4.60 3.20 -7.82
C PHE A 10 5.66 2.21 -8.35
N PRO A 11 5.35 1.34 -9.35
CA PRO A 11 6.36 0.45 -9.91
C PRO A 11 7.69 1.13 -10.23
N PRO A 12 8.82 0.43 -10.04
CA PRO A 12 8.96 -1.01 -9.83
C PRO A 12 8.80 -1.48 -8.37
N GLU A 13 8.34 -0.66 -7.46
CA GLU A 13 8.06 -1.10 -6.08
C GLU A 13 6.95 -2.16 -6.07
N VAL A 14 7.22 -3.27 -5.36
CA VAL A 14 6.30 -4.39 -5.21
C VAL A 14 5.65 -4.32 -3.82
N ASN A 15 4.66 -3.45 -3.68
CA ASN A 15 3.83 -3.35 -2.49
C ASN A 15 2.36 -3.10 -2.88
N ALA A 16 1.44 -3.34 -1.97
CA ALA A 16 0.01 -3.20 -2.24
C ALA A 16 -0.38 -1.79 -2.74
N PRO A 17 0.14 -0.68 -2.18
CA PRO A 17 -0.07 0.67 -2.70
C PRO A 17 0.34 0.84 -4.17
N ALA A 18 1.56 0.47 -4.51
CA ALA A 18 2.09 0.60 -5.87
C ALA A 18 1.28 -0.25 -6.86
N THR A 19 1.02 -1.52 -6.51
CA THR A 19 0.27 -2.45 -7.34
C THR A 19 -1.14 -1.94 -7.64
N ARG A 20 -1.91 -1.56 -6.61
CA ARG A 20 -3.29 -1.07 -6.80
C ARG A 20 -3.32 0.17 -7.71
N THR A 21 -2.48 1.15 -7.41
CA THR A 21 -2.43 2.38 -8.22
C THR A 21 -2.07 2.09 -9.67
N PHE A 22 -1.07 1.23 -9.88
CA PHE A 22 -0.64 0.84 -11.22
C PHE A 22 -1.75 0.15 -12.01
N GLU A 23 -2.38 -0.88 -11.45
CA GLU A 23 -3.45 -1.63 -12.13
C GLU A 23 -4.63 -0.71 -12.47
N HIS A 24 -5.07 0.17 -11.57
CA HIS A 24 -6.11 1.15 -11.88
C HIS A 24 -5.71 2.11 -13.01
N CYS A 25 -4.51 2.68 -12.94
CA CYS A 25 -4.03 3.59 -13.97
C CYS A 25 -3.89 2.91 -15.33
N LYS A 26 -3.46 1.64 -15.35
CA LYS A 26 -3.35 0.82 -16.57
C LYS A 26 -4.72 0.61 -17.22
N GLU A 27 -5.74 0.24 -16.46
CA GLU A 27 -7.10 0.06 -16.97
C GLU A 27 -7.72 1.40 -17.44
N TRP A 28 -7.44 2.51 -16.79
CA TRP A 28 -7.87 3.83 -17.28
C TRP A 28 -7.20 4.20 -18.60
N VAL A 29 -5.90 3.92 -18.76
CA VAL A 29 -5.20 4.14 -20.03
C VAL A 29 -5.81 3.30 -21.14
N LYS A 30 -6.10 2.01 -20.89
CA LYS A 30 -6.80 1.14 -21.85
C LYS A 30 -8.18 1.69 -22.25
N SER A 31 -8.85 2.37 -21.32
CA SER A 31 -10.13 3.04 -21.55
C SER A 31 -10.00 4.42 -22.22
N GLY A 32 -8.82 4.79 -22.71
CA GLY A 32 -8.58 6.05 -23.42
C GLY A 32 -8.39 7.28 -22.53
N VAL A 33 -8.16 7.10 -21.22
CA VAL A 33 -7.87 8.20 -20.30
C VAL A 33 -6.38 8.56 -20.33
N ASP A 34 -6.05 9.84 -20.42
CA ASP A 34 -4.66 10.32 -20.33
C ASP A 34 -4.25 10.43 -18.85
N VAL A 35 -3.47 9.46 -18.39
CA VAL A 35 -3.07 9.36 -16.97
C VAL A 35 -1.63 9.83 -16.78
N THR A 36 -1.46 10.76 -15.83
CA THR A 36 -0.15 11.15 -15.31
C THR A 36 -0.07 10.84 -13.82
N VAL A 37 0.92 10.06 -13.40
CA VAL A 37 1.19 9.73 -12.00
C VAL A 37 2.37 10.57 -11.52
N ILE A 38 2.20 11.29 -10.40
CA ILE A 38 3.33 11.86 -9.64
C ILE A 38 3.67 10.89 -8.50
N THR A 39 4.95 10.49 -8.44
CA THR A 39 5.49 9.61 -7.42
C THR A 39 6.94 10.00 -7.09
N CYS A 40 7.60 9.29 -6.18
CA CYS A 40 9.02 9.47 -5.92
C CYS A 40 9.89 8.42 -6.64
N ALA A 41 11.22 8.49 -6.51
CA ALA A 41 12.10 7.42 -6.94
C ALA A 41 11.84 6.17 -6.08
N PRO A 42 11.82 4.94 -6.65
CA PRO A 42 11.49 3.73 -5.90
C PRO A 42 12.54 3.48 -4.82
N ASN A 43 12.07 3.25 -3.59
CA ASN A 43 12.94 3.17 -2.42
C ASN A 43 12.40 2.26 -1.30
N PHE A 44 11.15 1.83 -1.37
CA PHE A 44 10.50 1.02 -0.34
C PHE A 44 11.00 -0.45 -0.38
N PRO A 45 11.25 -1.15 0.75
CA PRO A 45 11.03 -0.68 2.14
C PRO A 45 12.27 -0.05 2.79
N GLN A 46 13.42 -0.10 2.13
CA GLN A 46 14.72 0.21 2.74
C GLN A 46 15.04 1.71 2.81
N GLY A 47 14.25 2.57 2.14
CA GLY A 47 14.55 3.99 1.99
C GLY A 47 15.82 4.27 1.17
N LYS A 48 16.22 3.30 0.33
CA LYS A 48 17.35 3.41 -0.60
C LYS A 48 16.84 3.34 -2.03
N VAL A 49 17.30 4.26 -2.86
CA VAL A 49 16.93 4.28 -4.28
C VAL A 49 17.32 2.95 -4.95
N TYR A 50 16.40 2.38 -5.72
CA TYR A 50 16.65 1.15 -6.47
C TYR A 50 17.73 1.34 -7.52
N LYS A 51 18.46 0.27 -7.83
CA LYS A 51 19.46 0.26 -8.90
C LYS A 51 18.84 0.73 -10.23
N GLY A 52 19.52 1.63 -10.91
CA GLY A 52 19.03 2.23 -12.16
C GLY A 52 18.22 3.51 -12.00
N TYR A 53 17.74 3.83 -10.79
CA TYR A 53 17.04 5.07 -10.51
C TYR A 53 17.92 6.10 -9.80
N LYS A 54 17.51 7.36 -9.83
CA LYS A 54 18.16 8.47 -9.11
C LYS A 54 17.10 9.38 -8.50
N ASN A 55 17.33 9.85 -7.28
CA ASN A 55 16.46 10.84 -6.63
C ASN A 55 16.76 12.24 -7.19
N ARG A 56 16.10 12.56 -8.30
CA ARG A 56 16.24 13.86 -9.01
C ARG A 56 15.09 14.79 -8.64
N LEU A 57 15.26 16.10 -8.86
CA LEU A 57 14.17 17.07 -8.67
C LEU A 57 12.93 16.67 -9.47
N VAL A 58 13.12 16.32 -10.75
CA VAL A 58 12.08 15.77 -11.62
C VAL A 58 12.72 14.77 -12.58
N TYR A 59 12.12 13.59 -12.69
CA TYR A 59 12.44 12.58 -13.68
C TYR A 59 11.15 12.10 -14.33
N LYS A 60 11.12 12.00 -15.64
CA LYS A 60 9.94 11.59 -16.41
C LYS A 60 10.21 10.28 -17.13
N GLU A 61 9.26 9.38 -17.05
CA GLU A 61 9.27 8.10 -17.78
C GLU A 61 7.85 7.73 -18.21
N ARG A 62 7.72 6.63 -18.95
CA ARG A 62 6.42 6.06 -19.33
C ARG A 62 6.43 4.58 -19.02
N ILE A 63 5.39 4.10 -18.33
CA ILE A 63 5.21 2.70 -17.95
C ILE A 63 3.81 2.28 -18.40
N GLU A 64 3.69 1.29 -19.29
CA GLU A 64 2.41 0.77 -19.81
C GLU A 64 1.43 1.88 -20.26
N GLY A 65 1.94 2.87 -20.97
CA GLY A 65 1.16 4.02 -21.44
C GLY A 65 0.93 5.14 -20.42
N ILE A 66 1.17 4.89 -19.13
CA ILE A 66 1.06 5.86 -18.05
C ILE A 66 2.26 6.81 -18.08
N LYS A 67 2.01 8.11 -18.02
CA LYS A 67 3.06 9.13 -17.84
C LYS A 67 3.44 9.17 -16.36
N VAL A 68 4.70 8.90 -16.04
CA VAL A 68 5.20 8.91 -14.67
C VAL A 68 6.15 10.07 -14.46
N VAL A 69 5.89 10.86 -13.45
CA VAL A 69 6.72 12.01 -13.03
C VAL A 69 7.24 11.70 -11.62
N ARG A 70 8.51 11.34 -11.52
CA ARG A 70 9.16 11.11 -10.24
C ARG A 70 9.75 12.41 -9.73
N VAL A 71 9.40 12.76 -8.50
CA VAL A 71 9.87 13.97 -7.83
C VAL A 71 10.87 13.64 -6.72
N TRP A 72 11.69 14.60 -6.38
CA TRP A 72 12.63 14.48 -5.28
C TRP A 72 11.90 14.34 -3.93
N THR A 73 12.41 13.47 -3.06
CA THR A 73 11.98 13.35 -1.67
C THR A 73 13.18 13.19 -0.74
N TYR A 74 13.02 13.56 0.52
CA TYR A 74 13.95 13.20 1.57
C TYR A 74 13.76 11.72 1.92
N MET A 75 14.52 10.86 1.28
CA MET A 75 14.41 9.41 1.50
C MET A 75 15.00 9.00 2.83
N SER A 76 14.26 8.19 3.56
CA SER A 76 14.74 7.61 4.80
C SER A 76 14.26 6.15 4.93
N PRO A 77 15.06 5.29 5.57
CA PRO A 77 14.56 3.97 5.98
C PRO A 77 13.29 4.14 6.80
N ASN A 78 12.40 3.15 6.72
CA ASN A 78 11.10 3.20 7.42
C ASN A 78 11.27 3.08 8.96
N LYS A 79 12.24 3.84 9.52
CA LYS A 79 12.62 3.88 10.93
C LYS A 79 12.74 5.34 11.40
N GLY A 80 12.09 5.64 12.53
CA GLY A 80 12.17 6.96 13.17
C GLY A 80 11.11 7.95 12.70
N LYS A 81 10.40 8.54 13.68
CA LYS A 81 9.22 9.41 13.44
C LYS A 81 9.56 10.69 12.68
N ILE A 82 10.66 11.37 13.05
CA ILE A 82 11.06 12.66 12.46
C ILE A 82 11.46 12.49 10.99
N LYS A 83 12.30 11.49 10.68
CA LYS A 83 12.76 11.24 9.31
C LYS A 83 11.61 10.88 8.38
N ARG A 84 10.66 10.06 8.84
CA ARG A 84 9.44 9.74 8.08
C ARG A 84 8.57 10.98 7.85
N SER A 85 8.43 11.85 8.84
CA SER A 85 7.69 13.11 8.67
C SER A 85 8.34 14.01 7.61
N LEU A 86 9.67 14.12 7.61
CA LEU A 86 10.41 14.88 6.59
C LEU A 86 10.25 14.29 5.19
N ASP A 87 10.28 12.96 5.07
CA ASP A 87 10.01 12.25 3.81
C ASP A 87 8.62 12.61 3.26
N TYR A 88 7.60 12.45 4.07
CA TYR A 88 6.21 12.74 3.69
C TYR A 88 5.99 14.22 3.37
N MET A 89 6.58 15.14 4.12
CA MET A 89 6.50 16.59 3.87
C MET A 89 7.21 16.96 2.58
N SER A 90 8.41 16.43 2.33
CA SER A 90 9.16 16.71 1.12
C SER A 90 8.46 16.16 -0.12
N PHE A 91 7.88 14.95 -0.07
CA PHE A 91 7.06 14.42 -1.14
C PHE A 91 5.83 15.29 -1.41
N SER A 92 5.12 15.70 -0.36
CA SER A 92 3.94 16.56 -0.50
C SER A 92 4.28 17.87 -1.20
N LEU A 93 5.37 18.53 -0.79
CA LEU A 93 5.82 19.80 -1.41
C LEU A 93 6.27 19.59 -2.86
N SER A 94 7.13 18.60 -3.11
CA SER A 94 7.65 18.33 -4.45
C SER A 94 6.57 17.90 -5.43
N SER A 95 5.61 17.08 -4.98
CA SER A 95 4.47 16.67 -5.80
C SER A 95 3.51 17.83 -6.09
N PHE A 96 3.31 18.73 -5.13
CA PHE A 96 2.54 19.96 -5.34
C PHE A 96 3.20 20.84 -6.40
N LEU A 97 4.50 21.14 -6.25
CA LEU A 97 5.23 22.00 -7.19
C LEU A 97 5.26 21.41 -8.60
N ALA A 98 5.57 20.12 -8.74
CA ALA A 98 5.56 19.44 -10.04
C ALA A 98 4.16 19.42 -10.66
N GLY A 99 3.13 19.20 -9.85
CA GLY A 99 1.74 19.15 -10.26
C GLY A 99 1.22 20.48 -10.84
N LEU A 100 1.79 21.62 -10.43
CA LEU A 100 1.41 22.93 -10.98
C LEU A 100 1.59 23.01 -12.51
N PHE A 101 2.57 22.31 -13.05
CA PHE A 101 2.93 22.33 -14.47
C PHE A 101 2.25 21.23 -15.30
N ILE A 102 1.46 20.34 -14.69
CA ILE A 102 0.77 19.25 -15.38
C ILE A 102 -0.67 19.64 -15.66
N LYS A 103 -1.07 19.64 -16.94
CA LYS A 103 -2.47 19.86 -17.33
C LYS A 103 -3.32 18.67 -16.91
N THR A 104 -4.42 18.94 -16.19
CA THR A 104 -5.33 17.90 -15.71
C THR A 104 -6.78 18.37 -15.68
N ASP A 105 -7.72 17.44 -15.77
CA ASP A 105 -9.16 17.66 -15.59
C ASP A 105 -9.64 17.18 -14.23
N LEU A 106 -8.97 16.15 -13.67
CA LEU A 106 -9.27 15.54 -12.39
C LEU A 106 -7.97 15.22 -11.64
N ILE A 107 -7.96 15.46 -10.33
CA ILE A 107 -6.85 15.12 -9.46
C ILE A 107 -7.29 13.96 -8.56
N VAL A 108 -6.48 12.93 -8.45
CA VAL A 108 -6.65 11.82 -7.49
C VAL A 108 -5.45 11.80 -6.56
N ALA A 109 -5.67 11.73 -5.26
CA ALA A 109 -4.59 11.59 -4.30
C ALA A 109 -4.94 10.48 -3.29
N THR A 110 -3.97 9.61 -3.01
CA THR A 110 -4.21 8.40 -2.22
C THR A 110 -3.53 8.46 -0.85
N SER A 111 -4.21 7.86 0.16
CA SER A 111 -3.61 7.55 1.46
C SER A 111 -2.85 6.21 1.39
N PRO A 112 -2.03 5.83 2.41
CA PRO A 112 -2.08 6.25 3.81
C PRO A 112 -1.42 7.60 4.12
N GLN A 113 -0.58 8.12 3.25
CA GLN A 113 0.09 9.40 3.53
C GLN A 113 -0.87 10.58 3.36
N ILE A 114 -1.41 11.09 4.46
CA ILE A 114 -2.33 12.25 4.46
C ILE A 114 -1.71 13.48 3.81
N LEU A 115 -0.38 13.61 3.82
CA LEU A 115 0.33 14.73 3.21
C LEU A 115 0.32 14.67 1.67
N ALA A 116 0.24 13.46 1.07
CA ALA A 116 0.00 13.33 -0.37
C ALA A 116 -1.40 13.84 -0.73
N ALA A 117 -2.42 13.57 0.09
CA ALA A 117 -3.76 14.12 -0.07
C ALA A 117 -3.79 15.64 0.10
N LEU A 118 -2.95 16.21 0.97
CA LEU A 118 -2.80 17.66 1.12
C LEU A 118 -2.26 18.32 -0.16
N SER A 119 -1.29 17.68 -0.82
CA SER A 119 -0.81 18.12 -2.14
C SER A 119 -1.95 18.10 -3.18
N GLY A 120 -2.74 17.01 -3.23
CA GLY A 120 -3.90 16.90 -4.11
C GLY A 120 -4.94 17.99 -3.89
N ARG A 121 -5.28 18.27 -2.63
CA ARG A 121 -6.16 19.40 -2.26
C ARG A 121 -5.61 20.75 -2.69
N GLY A 122 -4.31 20.99 -2.41
CA GLY A 122 -3.65 22.25 -2.81
C GLY A 122 -3.70 22.47 -4.32
N LEU A 123 -3.39 21.45 -5.10
CA LEU A 123 -3.49 21.49 -6.56
C LEU A 123 -4.93 21.70 -7.05
N SER A 124 -5.90 21.04 -6.42
CA SER A 124 -7.32 21.24 -6.72
C SER A 124 -7.74 22.70 -6.57
N PHE A 125 -7.31 23.32 -5.47
CA PHE A 125 -7.60 24.74 -5.20
C PHE A 125 -6.97 25.68 -6.24
N VAL A 126 -5.66 25.54 -6.49
CA VAL A 126 -4.92 26.42 -7.41
C VAL A 126 -5.39 26.24 -8.86
N LYS A 127 -5.60 24.99 -9.28
CA LYS A 127 -6.02 24.68 -10.66
C LYS A 127 -7.51 24.79 -10.89
N ARG A 128 -8.31 24.97 -9.84
CA ARG A 128 -9.78 24.96 -9.88
C ARG A 128 -10.33 23.68 -10.53
N LYS A 129 -9.72 22.54 -10.21
CA LYS A 129 -10.12 21.23 -10.73
C LYS A 129 -10.68 20.36 -9.60
N PRO A 130 -11.67 19.50 -9.87
CA PRO A 130 -12.19 18.57 -8.88
C PRO A 130 -11.07 17.60 -8.46
N TRP A 131 -11.15 17.13 -7.19
CA TRP A 131 -10.26 16.09 -6.71
C TRP A 131 -11.00 14.99 -5.99
N VAL A 132 -10.44 13.80 -6.04
CA VAL A 132 -10.89 12.58 -5.40
C VAL A 132 -9.85 12.16 -4.38
N MET A 133 -10.29 11.87 -3.17
CA MET A 133 -9.45 11.27 -2.14
C MET A 133 -9.64 9.77 -2.12
N GLU A 134 -8.60 9.02 -2.39
CA GLU A 134 -8.61 7.57 -2.22
C GLU A 134 -8.08 7.20 -0.84
N VAL A 135 -8.94 6.59 -0.01
CA VAL A 135 -8.63 6.19 1.37
C VAL A 135 -8.45 4.68 1.42
N ARG A 136 -7.19 4.25 1.61
CA ARG A 136 -6.82 2.84 1.69
C ARG A 136 -6.45 2.39 3.10
N ASP A 137 -6.31 3.36 3.99
CA ASP A 137 -6.08 3.17 5.41
C ASP A 137 -6.73 4.33 6.18
N LEU A 138 -7.32 4.05 7.34
CA LEU A 138 -7.94 5.06 8.21
C LEU A 138 -6.88 5.79 9.03
N TRP A 139 -5.98 6.48 8.33
CA TRP A 139 -4.97 7.32 8.96
C TRP A 139 -5.62 8.65 9.42
N PRO A 140 -5.37 9.17 10.63
CA PRO A 140 -4.31 8.80 11.57
C PRO A 140 -4.67 7.72 12.60
N ALA A 141 -5.92 7.19 12.59
CA ALA A 141 -6.38 6.23 13.59
C ALA A 141 -5.52 4.95 13.61
N SER A 142 -5.21 4.38 12.44
CA SER A 142 -4.39 3.17 12.33
C SER A 142 -2.99 3.33 12.92
N VAL A 143 -2.37 4.49 12.72
CA VAL A 143 -1.03 4.79 13.26
C VAL A 143 -1.06 5.01 14.77
N ALA A 144 -2.15 5.57 15.29
CA ALA A 144 -2.37 5.71 16.72
C ALA A 144 -2.56 4.35 17.41
N LEU A 145 -3.30 3.43 16.78
CA LEU A 145 -3.54 2.08 17.30
C LEU A 145 -2.26 1.25 17.45
N VAL A 146 -1.30 1.39 16.51
CA VAL A 146 0.00 0.71 16.63
C VAL A 146 1.02 1.47 17.49
N GLY A 147 0.59 2.53 18.20
CA GLY A 147 1.43 3.27 19.15
C GLY A 147 2.49 4.18 18.50
N GLU A 148 2.45 4.40 17.20
CA GLU A 148 3.42 5.25 16.51
C GLU A 148 3.19 6.75 16.81
N ILE A 149 1.95 7.17 17.09
CA ILE A 149 1.61 8.54 17.51
C ILE A 149 0.87 8.46 18.84
N SER A 150 1.40 9.11 19.85
CA SER A 150 0.76 9.20 21.18
C SER A 150 -0.42 10.18 21.17
N ALA A 151 -1.38 9.97 22.04
CA ALA A 151 -2.46 10.93 22.28
C ALA A 151 -1.89 12.32 22.62
N GLY A 152 -2.44 13.37 21.99
CA GLY A 152 -1.96 14.74 22.22
C GLY A 152 -2.44 15.71 21.12
N ASN A 153 -1.93 16.93 21.16
CA ASN A 153 -2.32 17.99 20.23
C ASN A 153 -2.01 17.65 18.77
N LEU A 154 -0.92 16.94 18.51
CA LEU A 154 -0.57 16.48 17.16
C LEU A 154 -1.64 15.54 16.61
N LEU A 155 -2.05 14.54 17.38
CA LEU A 155 -3.08 13.59 16.94
C LEU A 155 -4.42 14.29 16.70
N ARG A 156 -4.80 15.24 17.57
CA ARG A 156 -6.01 16.08 17.38
C ARG A 156 -5.94 16.89 16.09
N PHE A 157 -4.78 17.51 15.81
CA PHE A 157 -4.54 18.25 14.58
C PHE A 157 -4.67 17.34 13.33
N LEU A 158 -4.13 16.13 13.39
CA LEU A 158 -4.20 15.18 12.28
C LEU A 158 -5.64 14.70 12.02
N PHE A 159 -6.44 14.46 13.05
CA PHE A 159 -7.87 14.16 12.90
C PHE A 159 -8.64 15.36 12.32
N TRP A 160 -8.35 16.56 12.79
CA TRP A 160 -8.95 17.77 12.20
C TRP A 160 -8.58 17.92 10.72
N LEU A 161 -7.31 17.68 10.36
CA LEU A 161 -6.85 17.73 8.98
C LEU A 161 -7.54 16.67 8.10
N GLU A 162 -7.68 15.45 8.61
CA GLU A 162 -8.41 14.35 7.95
C GLU A 162 -9.84 14.81 7.56
N ILE A 163 -10.60 15.32 8.52
CA ILE A 163 -11.96 15.82 8.28
C ILE A 163 -11.99 16.95 7.26
N LYS A 164 -11.04 17.87 7.32
CA LYS A 164 -10.92 18.97 6.33
C LYS A 164 -10.63 18.44 4.92
N LEU A 165 -9.82 17.41 4.78
CA LEU A 165 -9.54 16.76 3.51
C LEU A 165 -10.79 16.05 2.97
N TYR A 166 -11.46 15.25 3.78
CA TYR A 166 -12.72 14.58 3.39
C TYR A 166 -13.79 15.57 2.93
N ASN A 167 -13.99 16.66 3.67
CA ASN A 167 -14.96 17.69 3.31
C ASN A 167 -14.61 18.40 1.99
N SER A 168 -13.33 18.61 1.71
CA SER A 168 -12.88 19.33 0.50
C SER A 168 -12.89 18.45 -0.76
N ALA A 169 -12.84 17.13 -0.64
CA ALA A 169 -12.90 16.23 -1.78
C ALA A 169 -14.27 16.24 -2.46
N LYS A 170 -14.29 16.20 -3.80
CA LYS A 170 -15.52 16.06 -4.60
C LYS A 170 -16.12 14.68 -4.40
N ARG A 171 -15.29 13.66 -4.29
CA ARG A 171 -15.62 12.26 -3.98
C ARG A 171 -14.52 11.66 -3.11
N ILE A 172 -14.89 10.65 -2.33
CA ILE A 172 -13.99 9.83 -1.53
C ILE A 172 -14.16 8.40 -2.03
N VAL A 173 -13.06 7.73 -2.34
CA VAL A 173 -13.03 6.31 -2.68
C VAL A 173 -12.44 5.56 -1.50
N VAL A 174 -13.12 4.54 -1.03
CA VAL A 174 -12.65 3.67 0.07
C VAL A 174 -12.56 2.22 -0.40
N VAL A 175 -11.79 1.41 0.28
CA VAL A 175 -11.52 0.02 -0.13
C VAL A 175 -12.42 -1.02 0.55
N THR A 176 -13.17 -0.63 1.58
CA THR A 176 -14.10 -1.51 2.31
C THR A 176 -15.35 -0.77 2.73
N ASP A 177 -16.43 -1.53 2.97
CA ASP A 177 -17.67 -1.01 3.51
C ASP A 177 -17.46 -0.47 4.94
N SER A 178 -16.64 -1.12 5.76
CA SER A 178 -16.28 -0.65 7.09
C SER A 178 -15.60 0.72 7.09
N PHE A 179 -14.76 1.01 6.10
CA PHE A 179 -14.15 2.34 5.94
C PHE A 179 -15.21 3.39 5.60
N ARG A 180 -16.16 3.03 4.74
CA ARG A 180 -17.29 3.89 4.41
C ARG A 180 -18.08 4.25 5.65
N GLU A 181 -18.48 3.27 6.46
CA GLU A 181 -19.24 3.50 7.69
C GLU A 181 -18.46 4.33 8.72
N ASN A 182 -17.15 4.07 8.87
CA ASN A 182 -16.28 4.88 9.74
C ASN A 182 -16.28 6.37 9.32
N ILE A 183 -16.15 6.64 8.03
CA ILE A 183 -16.10 8.02 7.51
C ILE A 183 -17.47 8.69 7.61
N ILE A 184 -18.56 7.96 7.39
CA ILE A 184 -19.93 8.46 7.64
C ILE A 184 -20.10 8.82 9.11
N GLY A 185 -19.64 7.95 10.03
CA GLY A 185 -19.67 8.21 11.48
C GLY A 185 -18.90 9.46 11.90
N LYS A 186 -17.97 9.95 11.08
CA LYS A 186 -17.28 11.24 11.26
C LYS A 186 -18.03 12.45 10.69
N GLY A 187 -19.26 12.27 10.24
CA GLY A 187 -20.13 13.34 9.73
C GLY A 187 -19.95 13.65 8.24
N ILE A 188 -19.33 12.77 7.46
CA ILE A 188 -19.18 12.95 6.01
C ILE A 188 -20.39 12.35 5.29
N GLU A 189 -20.96 13.09 4.34
CA GLU A 189 -22.13 12.66 3.58
C GLU A 189 -21.88 11.34 2.82
N ALA A 190 -22.74 10.35 3.02
CA ALA A 190 -22.64 9.04 2.39
C ALA A 190 -22.58 9.11 0.84
N LYS A 191 -23.28 10.07 0.22
CA LYS A 191 -23.29 10.26 -1.25
C LYS A 191 -21.91 10.67 -1.82
N LYS A 192 -20.98 11.17 -1.00
CA LYS A 192 -19.60 11.51 -1.40
C LYS A 192 -18.70 10.29 -1.45
N ILE A 193 -19.09 9.18 -0.81
CA ILE A 193 -18.22 8.03 -0.57
C ILE A 193 -18.63 6.88 -1.48
N ALA A 194 -17.67 6.39 -2.27
CA ALA A 194 -17.83 5.20 -3.09
C ALA A 194 -16.90 4.09 -2.57
N VAL A 195 -17.40 2.87 -2.49
CA VAL A 195 -16.59 1.68 -2.15
C VAL A 195 -16.09 1.06 -3.44
N ILE A 196 -14.76 1.02 -3.61
CA ILE A 196 -14.09 0.31 -4.71
C ILE A 196 -13.07 -0.63 -4.06
N LYS A 197 -13.46 -1.88 -3.89
CA LYS A 197 -12.65 -2.92 -3.24
C LYS A 197 -11.36 -3.20 -4.02
N ASN A 198 -10.38 -3.79 -3.34
CA ASN A 198 -9.19 -4.29 -4.02
C ASN A 198 -9.60 -5.42 -4.96
N GLY A 199 -9.12 -5.33 -6.19
CA GLY A 199 -9.30 -6.36 -7.20
C GLY A 199 -8.06 -7.23 -7.36
N VAL A 200 -8.19 -8.23 -8.21
CA VAL A 200 -7.09 -9.09 -8.63
C VAL A 200 -7.02 -9.12 -10.16
N ASN A 201 -5.81 -9.19 -10.68
CA ASN A 201 -5.62 -9.42 -12.11
C ASN A 201 -5.74 -10.92 -12.41
N PHE A 202 -6.89 -11.34 -12.95
CA PHE A 202 -7.15 -12.74 -13.26
C PHE A 202 -6.16 -13.35 -14.25
N ASP A 203 -5.50 -12.55 -15.09
CA ASP A 203 -4.49 -13.07 -16.03
C ASP A 203 -3.25 -13.61 -15.31
N LEU A 204 -2.98 -13.14 -14.09
CA LEU A 204 -1.89 -13.63 -13.24
C LEU A 204 -2.28 -14.87 -12.42
N TYR A 205 -3.59 -15.07 -12.17
CA TYR A 205 -4.12 -16.10 -11.27
C TYR A 205 -5.16 -16.98 -11.96
N LYS A 206 -5.03 -17.19 -13.27
CA LYS A 206 -5.84 -18.19 -14.00
C LYS A 206 -5.64 -19.54 -13.32
N ASN A 207 -6.71 -20.35 -13.31
CA ASN A 207 -6.66 -21.73 -12.80
C ASN A 207 -5.45 -22.47 -13.42
N GLN A 208 -4.35 -22.45 -12.68
CA GLN A 208 -3.17 -23.24 -12.99
C GLN A 208 -3.33 -24.59 -12.28
N PRO A 209 -2.87 -25.67 -12.89
CA PRO A 209 -2.82 -26.94 -12.17
C PRO A 209 -1.93 -26.79 -10.93
N LEU A 210 -2.26 -27.55 -9.90
CA LEU A 210 -1.43 -27.62 -8.69
C LEU A 210 0.04 -27.90 -9.09
N ASP A 211 0.96 -27.10 -8.61
CA ASP A 211 2.40 -27.34 -8.79
C ASP A 211 2.85 -28.46 -7.84
N SER A 212 2.63 -29.71 -8.29
CA SER A 212 2.94 -30.91 -7.51
C SER A 212 4.44 -31.06 -7.26
N GLU A 213 5.29 -30.61 -8.18
CA GLU A 213 6.74 -30.62 -8.01
C GLU A 213 7.17 -29.69 -6.89
N LEU A 214 6.68 -28.46 -6.89
CA LEU A 214 6.93 -27.49 -5.81
C LEU A 214 6.41 -28.02 -4.47
N LYS A 215 5.23 -28.63 -4.46
CA LYS A 215 4.64 -29.21 -3.24
C LYS A 215 5.53 -30.30 -2.68
N SER A 216 6.01 -31.21 -3.51
CA SER A 216 6.95 -32.29 -3.10
C SER A 216 8.31 -31.74 -2.64
N MET A 217 8.87 -30.74 -3.36
CA MET A 217 10.12 -30.07 -2.97
C MET A 217 10.04 -29.42 -1.58
N LEU A 218 8.87 -28.94 -1.19
CA LEU A 218 8.61 -28.36 0.13
C LEU A 218 8.25 -29.39 1.19
N GLY A 219 8.19 -30.68 0.85
CA GLY A 219 7.80 -31.76 1.77
C GLY A 219 6.32 -31.71 2.21
N LEU A 220 5.45 -31.18 1.33
CA LEU A 220 4.05 -30.91 1.65
C LEU A 220 3.09 -31.94 1.03
N ASP A 221 3.60 -33.06 0.49
CA ASP A 221 2.77 -34.11 -0.06
C ASP A 221 1.85 -34.70 1.02
N GLY A 222 0.57 -34.88 0.66
CA GLY A 222 -0.45 -35.35 1.61
C GLY A 222 -0.86 -34.36 2.68
N LYS A 223 -0.26 -33.12 2.72
CA LYS A 223 -0.59 -32.10 3.71
C LYS A 223 -1.69 -31.17 3.25
N PHE A 224 -2.53 -30.73 4.20
CA PHE A 224 -3.40 -29.57 4.03
C PHE A 224 -2.60 -28.32 4.41
N VAL A 225 -2.40 -27.40 3.45
CA VAL A 225 -1.51 -26.25 3.63
C VAL A 225 -2.32 -24.98 3.89
N PHE A 226 -2.05 -24.35 5.03
CA PHE A 226 -2.50 -23.01 5.35
C PHE A 226 -1.43 -22.00 4.92
N GLY A 227 -1.69 -21.26 3.83
CA GLY A 227 -0.74 -20.29 3.27
C GLY A 227 -0.96 -18.86 3.77
N TYR A 228 0.10 -18.21 4.21
CA TYR A 228 0.15 -16.76 4.39
C TYR A 228 1.19 -16.16 3.45
N VAL A 229 0.75 -15.36 2.49
CA VAL A 229 1.64 -14.67 1.53
C VAL A 229 1.52 -13.18 1.75
N GLY A 230 2.56 -12.56 2.32
CA GLY A 230 2.48 -11.14 2.64
C GLY A 230 3.58 -10.60 3.56
N THR A 231 3.37 -9.38 4.05
CA THR A 231 4.31 -8.70 4.93
C THR A 231 4.26 -9.29 6.34
N HIS A 232 5.41 -9.67 6.88
CA HIS A 232 5.57 -10.08 8.28
C HIS A 232 5.78 -8.82 9.15
N GLY A 233 4.72 -8.01 9.26
CA GLY A 233 4.74 -6.71 9.93
C GLY A 233 4.03 -6.70 11.28
N LEU A 234 4.22 -5.60 12.04
CA LEU A 234 3.64 -5.42 13.39
C LEU A 234 2.10 -5.50 13.41
N SER A 235 1.45 -4.97 12.38
CA SER A 235 -0.02 -4.89 12.32
C SER A 235 -0.71 -6.17 11.87
N HIS A 236 0.04 -7.24 11.57
CA HIS A 236 -0.52 -8.49 11.04
C HIS A 236 -0.77 -9.54 12.11
N SER A 237 -0.29 -9.33 13.34
CA SER A 237 -0.47 -10.22 14.50
C SER A 237 -0.14 -11.70 14.21
N LEU A 238 0.94 -11.92 13.42
CA LEU A 238 1.35 -13.28 13.05
C LEU A 238 1.87 -14.09 14.24
N ASP A 239 2.33 -13.43 15.30
CA ASP A 239 2.65 -13.99 16.60
C ASP A 239 1.44 -14.68 17.24
N PHE A 240 0.24 -14.06 17.14
CA PHE A 240 -0.99 -14.70 17.57
C PHE A 240 -1.31 -15.96 16.74
N ILE A 241 -1.08 -15.91 15.42
CA ILE A 241 -1.29 -17.07 14.55
C ILE A 241 -0.37 -18.21 14.95
N LEU A 242 0.91 -17.96 15.28
CA LEU A 242 1.82 -19.00 15.75
C LEU A 242 1.34 -19.69 17.05
N ASN A 243 0.77 -18.92 17.98
CA ASN A 243 0.17 -19.48 19.18
C ASN A 243 -1.05 -20.36 18.86
N CYS A 244 -1.82 -20.04 17.82
CA CYS A 244 -2.91 -20.91 17.34
C CYS A 244 -2.35 -22.17 16.68
N VAL A 245 -1.31 -22.06 15.85
CA VAL A 245 -0.63 -23.20 15.20
C VAL A 245 -0.15 -24.22 16.24
N ALA A 246 0.36 -23.76 17.39
CA ALA A 246 0.79 -24.62 18.48
C ALA A 246 -0.34 -25.47 19.09
N GLN A 247 -1.61 -25.09 18.85
CA GLN A 247 -2.77 -25.83 19.36
C GLN A 247 -3.37 -26.78 18.30
N VAL A 248 -2.92 -26.71 17.06
CA VAL A 248 -3.39 -27.57 15.97
C VAL A 248 -2.76 -28.96 16.13
N LYS A 249 -3.59 -30.02 16.30
CA LYS A 249 -3.17 -31.38 16.53
C LYS A 249 -3.23 -32.27 15.29
N GLU A 250 -3.82 -31.77 14.20
CA GLU A 250 -3.97 -32.49 12.95
C GLU A 250 -2.60 -32.70 12.28
N ALA A 251 -2.17 -33.98 12.23
CA ALA A 251 -0.85 -34.36 11.71
C ALA A 251 -0.62 -33.98 10.25
N ASP A 252 -1.72 -33.84 9.48
CA ASP A 252 -1.66 -33.50 8.05
C ASP A 252 -1.78 -32.01 7.76
N SER A 253 -1.84 -31.15 8.79
CA SER A 253 -1.84 -29.70 8.62
C SER A 253 -0.42 -29.14 8.54
N HIS A 254 -0.18 -28.19 7.63
CA HIS A 254 1.07 -27.47 7.52
C HIS A 254 0.83 -25.97 7.28
N PHE A 255 1.65 -25.12 7.90
CA PHE A 255 1.53 -23.66 7.80
C PHE A 255 2.71 -23.09 7.03
N LEU A 256 2.42 -22.44 5.91
CA LEU A 256 3.41 -21.87 5.00
C LEU A 256 3.37 -20.33 5.03
N PHE A 257 4.43 -19.71 5.53
CA PHE A 257 4.57 -18.25 5.62
C PHE A 257 5.56 -17.75 4.58
N ILE A 258 5.08 -16.99 3.59
CA ILE A 258 5.90 -16.46 2.49
C ILE A 258 5.93 -14.95 2.58
N GLY A 259 7.13 -14.38 2.67
CA GLY A 259 7.28 -12.93 2.70
C GLY A 259 8.44 -12.44 3.55
N SER A 260 8.44 -11.12 3.77
CA SER A 260 9.44 -10.45 4.61
C SER A 260 8.77 -9.36 5.46
N GLY A 261 9.50 -8.88 6.45
CA GLY A 261 9.04 -7.78 7.29
C GLY A 261 9.79 -7.70 8.62
N ALA A 262 9.50 -6.64 9.37
CA ALA A 262 10.21 -6.32 10.61
C ALA A 262 10.12 -7.41 11.69
N LYS A 263 9.05 -8.21 11.66
CA LYS A 263 8.78 -9.28 12.63
C LYS A 263 9.30 -10.67 12.22
N LYS A 264 9.79 -10.86 10.98
CA LYS A 264 10.13 -12.20 10.45
C LYS A 264 11.08 -12.99 11.35
N GLN A 265 12.14 -12.36 11.85
CA GLN A 265 13.11 -13.04 12.72
C GLN A 265 12.51 -13.40 14.07
N GLU A 266 11.74 -12.48 14.65
CA GLU A 266 11.04 -12.71 15.92
C GLU A 266 10.03 -13.86 15.81
N LEU A 267 9.29 -13.93 14.69
CA LEU A 267 8.35 -15.02 14.41
C LEU A 267 9.05 -16.38 14.25
N LYS A 268 10.22 -16.44 13.60
CA LYS A 268 11.02 -17.65 13.50
C LYS A 268 11.47 -18.13 14.88
N LEU A 269 11.99 -17.24 15.71
CA LEU A 269 12.40 -17.57 17.09
C LEU A 269 11.21 -18.04 17.93
N GLN A 270 10.05 -17.40 17.80
CA GLN A 270 8.83 -17.84 18.50
C GLN A 270 8.40 -19.25 18.04
N ALA A 271 8.45 -19.54 16.73
CA ALA A 271 8.13 -20.87 16.22
C ALA A 271 9.08 -21.95 16.77
N GLU A 272 10.37 -21.65 16.90
CA GLU A 272 11.37 -22.52 17.54
C GLU A 272 11.06 -22.72 19.04
N GLN A 273 10.76 -21.65 19.78
CA GLN A 273 10.38 -21.71 21.20
C GLN A 273 9.11 -22.55 21.45
N LEU A 274 8.15 -22.48 20.51
CA LEU A 274 6.92 -23.28 20.55
C LEU A 274 7.12 -24.69 19.99
N ALA A 275 8.34 -25.05 19.57
CA ALA A 275 8.70 -26.34 18.98
C ALA A 275 7.79 -26.77 17.80
N LEU A 276 7.36 -25.83 16.97
CA LEU A 276 6.48 -26.08 15.84
C LEU A 276 7.21 -26.86 14.73
N GLN A 277 6.70 -28.06 14.39
CA GLN A 277 7.26 -28.90 13.33
C GLN A 277 6.48 -28.77 12.01
N ASN A 278 5.29 -28.20 12.06
CA ASN A 278 4.35 -28.08 10.94
C ASN A 278 4.31 -26.65 10.36
N ILE A 279 5.44 -25.94 10.37
CA ILE A 279 5.55 -24.59 9.84
C ILE A 279 6.79 -24.41 8.96
N THR A 280 6.64 -23.66 7.87
CA THR A 280 7.75 -23.28 6.99
C THR A 280 7.70 -21.77 6.70
N PHE A 281 8.86 -21.11 6.79
CA PHE A 281 9.04 -19.72 6.41
C PHE A 281 9.87 -19.63 5.13
N LEU A 282 9.28 -19.08 4.07
CA LEU A 282 9.95 -18.80 2.82
C LEU A 282 10.29 -17.31 2.67
N GLU A 283 11.26 -17.02 1.81
CA GLU A 283 11.56 -15.64 1.40
C GLU A 283 10.49 -15.12 0.44
N PRO A 284 10.40 -13.79 0.24
CA PRO A 284 9.47 -13.21 -0.72
C PRO A 284 9.66 -13.82 -2.11
N VAL A 285 8.57 -14.17 -2.75
CA VAL A 285 8.54 -14.63 -4.14
C VAL A 285 8.06 -13.49 -5.06
N GLU A 286 8.43 -13.55 -6.33
CA GLU A 286 7.95 -12.58 -7.31
C GLU A 286 6.44 -12.69 -7.50
N LYS A 287 5.77 -11.56 -7.74
CA LYS A 287 4.31 -11.48 -7.91
C LYS A 287 3.80 -12.47 -8.98
N ALA A 288 4.56 -12.65 -10.04
CA ALA A 288 4.20 -13.55 -11.14
C ALA A 288 4.25 -15.04 -10.75
N GLU A 289 4.94 -15.40 -9.66
CA GLU A 289 5.08 -16.77 -9.20
C GLU A 289 4.23 -17.11 -7.97
N VAL A 290 3.55 -16.11 -7.38
CA VAL A 290 2.73 -16.31 -6.17
C VAL A 290 1.67 -17.39 -6.38
N TRP A 291 1.11 -17.51 -7.57
CA TRP A 291 0.11 -18.52 -7.92
C TRP A 291 0.56 -19.97 -7.68
N ARG A 292 1.88 -20.23 -7.72
CA ARG A 292 2.44 -21.59 -7.47
C ARG A 292 2.30 -22.02 -6.01
N TYR A 293 2.03 -21.09 -5.11
CA TYR A 293 1.99 -21.29 -3.65
C TYR A 293 0.59 -21.13 -3.05
N ILE A 294 -0.43 -20.83 -3.88
CA ILE A 294 -1.81 -20.60 -3.44
C ILE A 294 -2.81 -21.53 -4.12
#